data_f5f9da5eb84075739c5f4e69602eb5f9
#
_entry.id   f5f9da5eb84075739c5f4e69602eb5f9
#
_cell.length_a   1.000
_cell.length_b   1.000
_cell.length_c   1.000
_cell.angle_alpha   90.00
_cell.angle_beta   90.00
_cell.angle_gamma   90.00
#
_symmetry.space_group_name_H-M   'P 1'
#
loop_
_entity.id
_entity.type
_entity.pdbx_description
1 polymer ?
#
loop_
_entity_poly.entity_id
_entity_poly.type
_entity_poly.pdbx_seq_one_letter_code
_entity_poly.pdbx_strand_id
1 'polypeptide(L)'
;SEPIDELVFRAQYELKMLEDTTRSDSKPNSETMMLEVGKKSSLFYGYTTYLRDSVLMEDVKNNVSQELMAEHTSAYGNARITYRIYKNHPAGKVTTLDRIVTTNFRCEEKNDKPQWTLLPDTATILTYRCQKASCRFRGRNYTAWYTTEIPVSEGPWKLCGLPGLILKAEDSRGHYSFLCTGLQQFKESKPLLFNAKGYESISRKDLDKIYERYFKDPVGYVASTAPNVKVTVKDEHGNPIKNYTIPYNPIELPDK
;
A
#
# COMPACT_ATOMS: atom_id res chain seq x y z
N SER A 1 19.14 -3.81 5.69
CA SER A 1 18.69 -2.98 4.55
C SER A 1 19.88 -2.63 3.67
N GLU A 2 19.71 -2.68 2.38
CA GLU A 2 20.71 -2.31 1.38
C GLU A 2 20.23 -1.08 0.60
N PRO A 3 21.12 -0.15 0.24
CA PRO A 3 20.79 0.97 -0.63
C PRO A 3 20.65 0.46 -2.07
N ILE A 4 19.51 0.75 -2.70
CA ILE A 4 19.20 0.32 -4.08
C ILE A 4 19.16 1.48 -5.06
N ASP A 5 18.97 2.70 -4.57
CA ASP A 5 18.92 3.91 -5.37
C ASP A 5 19.16 5.14 -4.48
N GLU A 6 19.17 6.32 -5.09
CA GLU A 6 19.28 7.61 -4.44
C GLU A 6 17.98 8.39 -4.59
N LEU A 7 17.39 8.82 -3.46
CA LEU A 7 16.13 9.55 -3.44
C LEU A 7 16.24 10.92 -4.10
N VAL A 8 15.27 11.24 -4.94
CA VAL A 8 15.10 12.54 -5.60
C VAL A 8 14.05 13.37 -4.87
N PHE A 9 12.88 12.78 -4.62
CA PHE A 9 11.81 13.44 -3.86
C PHE A 9 10.90 12.42 -3.19
N ARG A 10 10.00 12.93 -2.35
CA ARG A 10 8.92 12.18 -1.70
C ARG A 10 7.59 12.86 -1.95
N ALA A 11 6.56 12.07 -2.24
CA ALA A 11 5.18 12.52 -2.31
C ALA A 11 4.35 11.84 -1.23
N GLN A 12 3.47 12.60 -0.58
CA GLN A 12 2.49 12.09 0.37
C GLN A 12 1.14 12.03 -0.31
N TYR A 13 0.41 10.93 -0.10
CA TYR A 13 -0.95 10.75 -0.60
C TYR A 13 -1.91 10.43 0.54
N GLU A 14 -3.14 10.93 0.43
CA GLU A 14 -4.28 10.35 1.11
C GLU A 14 -4.85 9.25 0.23
N LEU A 15 -4.86 8.03 0.74
CA LEU A 15 -5.60 6.91 0.17
C LEU A 15 -6.94 6.83 0.86
N LYS A 16 -8.04 6.87 0.09
CA LYS A 16 -9.37 6.46 0.56
C LYS A 16 -9.72 5.11 -0.06
N MET A 17 -10.17 4.18 0.76
CA MET A 17 -10.54 2.84 0.33
C MET A 17 -11.84 2.38 0.98
N LEU A 18 -12.75 1.88 0.16
CA LEU A 18 -13.99 1.25 0.60
C LEU A 18 -13.75 -0.25 0.79
N GLU A 19 -13.55 -0.68 2.03
CA GLU A 19 -13.24 -2.08 2.35
C GLU A 19 -14.49 -2.97 2.26
N ASP A 20 -15.62 -2.50 2.79
CA ASP A 20 -16.90 -3.24 2.75
C ASP A 20 -17.81 -2.70 1.66
N THR A 21 -17.93 -3.45 0.57
CA THR A 21 -18.81 -3.14 -0.56
C THR A 21 -20.17 -3.84 -0.49
N THR A 22 -20.44 -4.59 0.58
CA THR A 22 -21.69 -5.33 0.77
C THR A 22 -22.78 -4.49 1.42
N ARG A 23 -22.40 -3.39 2.07
CA ARG A 23 -23.31 -2.47 2.77
C ARG A 23 -23.34 -1.13 2.07
N SER A 24 -24.54 -0.61 1.82
CA SER A 24 -24.75 0.68 1.16
C SER A 24 -24.35 1.90 2.00
N ASP A 25 -24.28 1.74 3.32
CA ASP A 25 -23.91 2.78 4.28
C ASP A 25 -22.41 2.77 4.65
N SER A 26 -21.62 1.87 4.06
CA SER A 26 -20.19 1.79 4.27
C SER A 26 -19.49 3.08 3.86
N LYS A 27 -18.58 3.54 4.72
CA LYS A 27 -17.76 4.72 4.46
C LYS A 27 -16.33 4.28 4.13
N PRO A 28 -15.64 5.00 3.24
CA PRO A 28 -14.24 4.71 2.97
C PRO A 28 -13.38 5.02 4.20
N ASN A 29 -12.40 4.18 4.42
CA ASN A 29 -11.31 4.44 5.35
C ASN A 29 -10.22 5.27 4.68
N SER A 30 -9.52 6.09 5.45
CA SER A 30 -8.37 6.86 4.97
C SER A 30 -7.06 6.32 5.56
N GLU A 31 -6.02 6.34 4.74
CA GLU A 31 -4.64 6.00 5.14
C GLU A 31 -3.67 7.00 4.50
N THR A 32 -2.65 7.41 5.25
CA THR A 32 -1.56 8.22 4.70
C THR A 32 -0.54 7.30 4.04
N MET A 33 -0.26 7.55 2.76
CA MET A 33 0.69 6.79 1.96
C MET A 33 1.88 7.66 1.57
N MET A 34 3.04 7.07 1.48
CA MET A 34 4.26 7.72 1.01
C MET A 34 4.76 7.09 -0.27
N LEU A 35 5.14 7.92 -1.23
CA LEU A 35 5.86 7.54 -2.43
C LEU A 35 7.26 8.18 -2.38
N GLU A 36 8.27 7.36 -2.27
CA GLU A 36 9.66 7.76 -2.39
C GLU A 36 10.16 7.46 -3.80
N VAL A 37 10.65 8.48 -4.49
CA VAL A 37 11.11 8.37 -5.87
C VAL A 37 12.61 8.56 -5.92
N GLY A 38 13.29 7.54 -6.39
CA GLY A 38 14.71 7.56 -6.70
C GLY A 38 14.98 7.87 -8.17
N LYS A 39 16.24 7.77 -8.58
CA LYS A 39 16.67 7.99 -9.97
C LYS A 39 16.19 6.90 -10.93
N LYS A 40 16.02 5.66 -10.43
CA LYS A 40 15.67 4.48 -11.24
C LYS A 40 14.51 3.69 -10.66
N SER A 41 14.32 3.73 -9.35
CA SER A 41 13.34 2.93 -8.62
C SER A 41 12.47 3.81 -7.74
N SER A 42 11.33 3.30 -7.33
CA SER A 42 10.48 3.97 -6.34
C SER A 42 9.94 3.00 -5.31
N LEU A 43 9.51 3.53 -4.15
CA LEU A 43 8.91 2.80 -3.05
C LEU A 43 7.60 3.47 -2.64
N PHE A 44 6.51 2.69 -2.61
CA PHE A 44 5.20 3.12 -2.12
C PHE A 44 4.81 2.31 -0.90
N TYR A 45 4.39 2.97 0.20
CA TYR A 45 4.10 2.29 1.46
C TYR A 45 3.14 3.09 2.36
N GLY A 46 2.48 2.38 3.31
CA GLY A 46 1.65 2.98 4.35
C GLY A 46 2.48 3.68 5.42
N TYR A 47 2.21 4.96 5.68
CA TYR A 47 3.01 5.75 6.62
C TYR A 47 2.78 5.31 8.08
N THR A 48 1.54 4.98 8.45
CA THR A 48 1.22 4.46 9.78
C THR A 48 1.97 3.17 10.08
N THR A 49 2.01 2.23 9.11
CA THR A 49 2.79 0.98 9.23
C THR A 49 4.28 1.28 9.40
N TYR A 50 4.82 2.20 8.61
CA TYR A 50 6.22 2.60 8.72
C TYR A 50 6.56 3.14 10.11
N LEU A 51 5.73 4.02 10.67
CA LEU A 51 5.95 4.58 12.01
C LEU A 51 5.89 3.49 13.09
N ARG A 52 4.90 2.61 13.03
CA ARG A 52 4.75 1.49 13.97
C ARG A 52 5.94 0.52 13.92
N ASP A 53 6.37 0.15 12.72
CA ASP A 53 7.53 -0.72 12.52
C ASP A 53 8.82 -0.04 13.04
N SER A 54 8.97 1.28 12.82
CA SER A 54 10.15 2.04 13.27
C SER A 54 10.24 2.08 14.79
N VAL A 55 9.11 2.35 15.47
CA VAL A 55 9.05 2.36 16.94
C VAL A 55 9.28 0.95 17.49
N LEU A 56 8.67 -0.06 16.91
CA LEU A 56 8.86 -1.44 17.34
C LEU A 56 10.33 -1.89 17.20
N MET A 57 11.01 -1.51 16.12
CA MET A 57 12.43 -1.81 15.95
C MET A 57 13.31 -1.11 17.00
N GLU A 58 12.99 0.14 17.35
CA GLU A 58 13.69 0.88 18.41
C GLU A 58 13.45 0.23 19.78
N ASP A 59 12.22 -0.12 20.10
CA ASP A 59 11.84 -0.78 21.34
C ASP A 59 12.53 -2.14 21.50
N VAL A 60 12.58 -2.95 20.44
CA VAL A 60 13.30 -4.23 20.43
C VAL A 60 14.78 -4.01 20.69
N LYS A 61 15.40 -3.02 20.05
CA LYS A 61 16.81 -2.68 20.27
C LYS A 61 17.10 -2.27 21.71
N ASN A 62 16.15 -1.58 22.35
CA ASN A 62 16.25 -1.09 23.71
C ASN A 62 15.75 -2.09 24.76
N ASN A 63 15.38 -3.32 24.36
CA ASN A 63 14.83 -4.38 25.23
C ASN A 63 13.60 -3.94 26.04
N VAL A 64 12.71 -3.16 25.42
CA VAL A 64 11.45 -2.71 26.03
C VAL A 64 10.51 -3.90 26.24
N SER A 65 9.67 -3.87 27.30
CA SER A 65 8.69 -4.95 27.54
C SER A 65 7.62 -5.03 26.46
N GLN A 66 7.03 -6.21 26.26
CA GLN A 66 5.98 -6.39 25.25
C GLN A 66 4.75 -5.51 25.49
N GLU A 67 4.38 -5.27 26.75
CA GLU A 67 3.26 -4.40 27.13
C GLU A 67 3.54 -2.96 26.69
N LEU A 68 4.73 -2.44 26.95
CA LEU A 68 5.11 -1.08 26.58
C LEU A 68 5.31 -0.94 25.07
N MET A 69 5.81 -1.96 24.36
CA MET A 69 5.84 -2.01 22.90
C MET A 69 4.42 -1.88 22.29
N ALA A 70 3.44 -2.58 22.89
CA ALA A 70 2.05 -2.50 22.45
C ALA A 70 1.47 -1.10 22.69
N GLU A 71 1.78 -0.46 23.82
CA GLU A 71 1.38 0.91 24.12
C GLU A 71 1.99 1.90 23.11
N HIS A 72 3.31 1.85 22.91
CA HIS A 72 4.02 2.72 21.97
C HIS A 72 3.48 2.60 20.54
N THR A 73 3.23 1.38 20.07
CA THR A 73 2.70 1.15 18.74
C THR A 73 1.24 1.57 18.60
N SER A 74 0.42 1.43 19.67
CA SER A 74 -0.99 1.82 19.65
C SER A 74 -1.20 3.33 19.49
N ALA A 75 -0.24 4.15 19.92
CA ALA A 75 -0.28 5.60 19.79
C ALA A 75 -0.38 6.08 18.33
N TYR A 76 0.06 5.25 17.37
CA TYR A 76 -0.03 5.56 15.93
C TYR A 76 -1.33 5.10 15.28
N GLY A 77 -2.28 4.54 16.03
CA GLY A 77 -3.55 4.04 15.50
C GLY A 77 -3.43 2.72 14.72
N ASN A 78 -4.48 2.38 13.99
CA ASN A 78 -4.54 1.13 13.22
C ASN A 78 -3.87 1.30 11.86
N ALA A 79 -2.83 0.51 11.60
CA ALA A 79 -2.20 0.40 10.30
C ALA A 79 -3.01 -0.57 9.41
N ARG A 80 -3.61 -0.05 8.35
CA ARG A 80 -4.45 -0.85 7.42
C ARG A 80 -3.65 -1.37 6.24
N ILE A 81 -2.64 -0.62 5.83
CA ILE A 81 -1.79 -0.96 4.69
C ILE A 81 -0.44 -1.45 5.21
N THR A 82 -0.17 -2.73 5.05
CA THR A 82 1.06 -3.39 5.49
C THR A 82 2.06 -3.58 4.37
N TYR A 83 1.62 -3.51 3.12
CA TYR A 83 2.48 -3.73 1.97
C TYR A 83 3.42 -2.55 1.70
N ARG A 84 4.58 -2.91 1.13
CA ARG A 84 5.57 -2.00 0.53
C ARG A 84 5.75 -2.42 -0.92
N ILE A 85 5.62 -1.49 -1.86
CA ILE A 85 5.72 -1.76 -3.29
C ILE A 85 6.94 -1.04 -3.84
N TYR A 86 7.91 -1.81 -4.28
CA TYR A 86 9.09 -1.33 -5.00
C TYR A 86 8.85 -1.46 -6.49
N LYS A 87 8.85 -0.34 -7.21
CA LYS A 87 8.77 -0.33 -8.67
C LYS A 87 10.17 -0.26 -9.26
N ASN A 88 10.40 -1.07 -10.29
CA ASN A 88 11.69 -1.21 -10.97
C ASN A 88 12.83 -1.71 -10.07
N HIS A 89 12.51 -2.49 -9.03
CA HIS A 89 13.49 -3.19 -8.22
C HIS A 89 13.00 -4.64 -7.93
N PRO A 90 13.72 -5.67 -8.44
CA PRO A 90 14.80 -5.60 -9.44
C PRO A 90 14.38 -4.93 -10.75
N ALA A 91 15.36 -4.52 -11.57
CA ALA A 91 15.08 -3.81 -12.84
C ALA A 91 14.05 -4.56 -13.70
N GLY A 92 13.03 -3.85 -14.17
CA GLY A 92 11.92 -4.40 -14.95
C GLY A 92 10.85 -5.14 -14.13
N LYS A 93 10.94 -5.13 -12.80
CA LYS A 93 9.97 -5.79 -11.91
C LYS A 93 9.31 -4.83 -10.94
N VAL A 94 8.17 -5.26 -10.42
CA VAL A 94 7.53 -4.73 -9.21
C VAL A 94 7.67 -5.77 -8.12
N THR A 95 8.24 -5.39 -6.99
CA THR A 95 8.35 -6.24 -5.81
C THR A 95 7.39 -5.73 -4.74
N THR A 96 6.42 -6.55 -4.37
CA THR A 96 5.54 -6.31 -3.22
C THR A 96 6.08 -7.10 -2.03
N LEU A 97 6.39 -6.39 -0.96
CA LEU A 97 6.66 -6.98 0.35
C LEU A 97 5.43 -6.75 1.21
N ASP A 98 4.88 -7.80 1.79
CA ASP A 98 3.70 -7.69 2.65
C ASP A 98 3.78 -8.65 3.83
N ARG A 99 3.01 -8.36 4.87
CA ARG A 99 2.92 -9.20 6.07
C ARG A 99 1.46 -9.56 6.32
N ILE A 100 1.19 -10.86 6.42
CA ILE A 100 -0.12 -11.38 6.80
C ILE A 100 0.06 -12.13 8.11
N VAL A 101 -0.49 -11.57 9.18
CA VAL A 101 -0.31 -12.03 10.57
C VAL A 101 1.19 -12.03 10.93
N THR A 102 1.84 -13.19 10.98
CA THR A 102 3.26 -13.36 11.34
C THR A 102 4.16 -13.69 10.16
N THR A 103 3.60 -13.95 8.98
CA THR A 103 4.37 -14.36 7.80
C THR A 103 4.61 -13.17 6.87
N ASN A 104 5.87 -13.00 6.49
CA ASN A 104 6.29 -11.98 5.55
C ASN A 104 6.42 -12.60 4.15
N PHE A 105 5.76 -12.00 3.16
CA PHE A 105 5.74 -12.47 1.77
C PHE A 105 6.41 -11.48 0.83
N ARG A 106 7.20 -12.01 -0.11
CA ARG A 106 7.80 -11.27 -1.22
C ARG A 106 7.23 -11.78 -2.53
N CYS A 107 6.47 -10.94 -3.21
CA CYS A 107 5.92 -11.22 -4.53
C CYS A 107 6.60 -10.35 -5.59
N GLU A 108 7.22 -10.97 -6.59
CA GLU A 108 7.80 -10.28 -7.72
C GLU A 108 6.98 -10.51 -8.99
N GLU A 109 6.63 -9.41 -9.63
CA GLU A 109 5.88 -9.39 -10.89
C GLU A 109 6.64 -8.61 -11.95
N LYS A 110 6.30 -8.81 -13.22
CA LYS A 110 6.74 -7.92 -14.29
C LYS A 110 6.20 -6.51 -14.05
N ASN A 111 7.01 -5.50 -14.30
CA ASN A 111 6.60 -4.10 -14.18
C ASN A 111 5.78 -3.68 -15.42
N ASP A 112 4.58 -4.27 -15.53
CA ASP A 112 3.64 -3.89 -16.58
C ASP A 112 3.06 -2.52 -16.27
N LYS A 113 3.20 -1.60 -17.24
CA LYS A 113 2.70 -0.24 -17.12
C LYS A 113 1.27 -0.15 -17.60
N PRO A 114 0.40 0.64 -16.93
CA PRO A 114 -0.93 0.95 -17.45
C PRO A 114 -0.85 1.55 -18.85
N GLN A 115 -1.78 1.16 -19.73
CA GLN A 115 -1.94 1.76 -21.05
C GLN A 115 -2.90 2.94 -20.93
N TRP A 116 -2.34 4.16 -20.95
CA TRP A 116 -3.08 5.39 -20.72
C TRP A 116 -3.68 5.97 -21.99
N THR A 117 -4.92 6.41 -21.90
CA THR A 117 -5.57 7.30 -22.88
C THR A 117 -5.59 8.70 -22.29
N LEU A 118 -4.94 9.64 -22.96
CA LEU A 118 -4.91 11.05 -22.55
C LEU A 118 -6.25 11.71 -22.89
N LEU A 119 -6.76 12.52 -21.98
CA LEU A 119 -8.03 13.23 -22.09
C LEU A 119 -7.80 14.73 -22.04
N PRO A 120 -8.67 15.56 -22.69
CA PRO A 120 -8.45 16.99 -22.80
C PRO A 120 -8.67 17.79 -21.52
N ASP A 121 -9.35 17.18 -20.52
CA ASP A 121 -9.67 17.85 -19.27
C ASP A 121 -8.40 18.22 -18.50
N THR A 122 -8.44 19.39 -17.86
CA THR A 122 -7.38 19.89 -16.98
C THR A 122 -7.94 20.26 -15.61
N ALA A 123 -7.10 20.18 -14.58
CA ALA A 123 -7.42 20.59 -13.21
C ALA A 123 -6.16 21.14 -12.54
N THR A 124 -6.35 21.85 -11.43
CA THR A 124 -5.23 22.24 -10.56
C THR A 124 -5.29 21.41 -9.28
N ILE A 125 -4.19 20.72 -8.97
CA ILE A 125 -4.03 19.93 -7.73
C ILE A 125 -2.78 20.42 -7.03
N LEU A 126 -2.90 20.75 -5.74
CA LEU A 126 -1.92 21.56 -5.06
C LEU A 126 -1.73 22.87 -5.83
N THR A 127 -0.55 23.15 -6.35
CA THR A 127 -0.28 24.33 -7.19
C THR A 127 0.00 23.97 -8.65
N TYR A 128 -0.13 22.68 -9.02
CA TYR A 128 0.28 22.15 -10.32
C TYR A 128 -0.90 22.06 -11.29
N ARG A 129 -0.68 22.45 -12.52
CA ARG A 129 -1.62 22.18 -13.60
C ARG A 129 -1.51 20.72 -14.01
N CYS A 130 -2.64 20.00 -13.94
CA CYS A 130 -2.74 18.59 -14.25
C CYS A 130 -3.58 18.35 -15.50
N GLN A 131 -3.21 17.33 -16.26
CA GLN A 131 -3.96 16.78 -17.37
C GLN A 131 -4.58 15.45 -16.94
N LYS A 132 -5.76 15.15 -17.48
CA LYS A 132 -6.51 13.93 -17.21
C LYS A 132 -6.06 12.80 -18.13
N ALA A 133 -6.03 11.59 -17.59
CA ALA A 133 -5.84 10.36 -18.34
C ALA A 133 -6.70 9.24 -17.77
N SER A 134 -7.00 8.23 -18.57
CA SER A 134 -7.73 7.03 -18.12
C SER A 134 -7.05 5.76 -18.59
N CYS A 135 -7.23 4.67 -17.84
CA CYS A 135 -6.77 3.35 -18.23
C CYS A 135 -7.62 2.25 -17.59
N ARG A 136 -7.55 1.04 -18.15
CA ARG A 136 -7.89 -0.18 -17.43
C ARG A 136 -6.59 -0.83 -16.94
N PHE A 137 -6.52 -1.11 -15.65
CA PHE A 137 -5.34 -1.71 -15.05
C PHE A 137 -5.69 -2.59 -13.86
N ARG A 138 -5.16 -3.82 -13.82
CA ARG A 138 -5.38 -4.78 -12.73
C ARG A 138 -6.88 -4.93 -12.35
N GLY A 139 -7.74 -5.11 -13.37
CA GLY A 139 -9.17 -5.35 -13.22
C GLY A 139 -10.03 -4.14 -12.85
N ARG A 140 -9.44 -2.92 -12.75
CA ARG A 140 -10.17 -1.68 -12.49
C ARG A 140 -9.96 -0.66 -13.60
N ASN A 141 -10.96 0.22 -13.79
CA ASN A 141 -10.84 1.39 -14.65
C ASN A 141 -10.43 2.59 -13.78
N TYR A 142 -9.31 3.22 -14.11
CA TYR A 142 -8.78 4.38 -13.39
C TYR A 142 -8.92 5.65 -14.20
N THR A 143 -9.21 6.75 -13.51
CA THR A 143 -9.00 8.12 -13.98
C THR A 143 -7.85 8.70 -13.16
N ALA A 144 -6.86 9.28 -13.84
CA ALA A 144 -5.71 9.91 -13.20
C ALA A 144 -5.55 11.36 -13.67
N TRP A 145 -4.96 12.17 -12.77
CA TRP A 145 -4.57 13.55 -13.02
C TRP A 145 -3.07 13.66 -12.76
N TYR A 146 -2.30 14.00 -13.77
CA TYR A 146 -0.84 14.06 -13.72
C TYR A 146 -0.33 15.43 -14.16
N THR A 147 0.86 15.80 -13.68
CA THR A 147 1.50 17.06 -14.05
C THR A 147 2.85 16.82 -14.70
N THR A 148 3.10 17.47 -15.83
CA THR A 148 4.39 17.47 -16.52
C THR A 148 5.41 18.43 -15.87
N GLU A 149 4.97 19.29 -14.95
CA GLU A 149 5.86 20.16 -14.18
C GLU A 149 6.77 19.37 -13.23
N ILE A 150 6.37 18.12 -12.91
CA ILE A 150 7.20 17.15 -12.22
C ILE A 150 7.43 15.97 -13.20
N PRO A 151 8.50 16.02 -14.02
CA PRO A 151 8.68 15.12 -15.16
C PRO A 151 9.20 13.74 -14.75
N VAL A 152 8.48 13.06 -13.87
CA VAL A 152 8.75 11.69 -13.44
C VAL A 152 7.56 10.81 -13.74
N SER A 153 7.81 9.66 -14.35
CA SER A 153 6.76 8.72 -14.78
C SER A 153 6.29 7.83 -13.64
N GLU A 154 5.92 8.47 -12.51
CA GLU A 154 5.58 7.80 -11.26
C GLU A 154 4.20 8.20 -10.73
N GLY A 155 3.69 7.43 -9.77
CA GLY A 155 2.41 7.67 -9.12
C GLY A 155 2.17 6.71 -7.94
N PRO A 156 0.99 6.81 -7.30
CA PRO A 156 0.65 5.99 -6.15
C PRO A 156 0.46 4.51 -6.55
N TRP A 157 0.68 3.62 -5.62
CA TRP A 157 0.54 2.18 -5.78
C TRP A 157 1.38 1.66 -6.97
N LYS A 158 0.80 0.90 -7.89
CA LYS A 158 1.45 0.42 -9.12
C LYS A 158 1.17 1.31 -10.34
N LEU A 159 0.49 2.46 -10.15
CA LEU A 159 0.18 3.39 -11.23
C LEU A 159 1.43 4.19 -11.60
N CYS A 160 1.78 4.18 -12.88
CA CYS A 160 2.93 4.89 -13.45
C CYS A 160 2.76 4.99 -14.97
N GLY A 161 3.75 5.54 -15.67
CA GLY A 161 3.80 5.49 -17.16
C GLY A 161 3.25 6.72 -17.87
N LEU A 162 2.71 7.72 -17.15
CA LEU A 162 2.38 9.03 -17.70
C LEU A 162 3.64 9.92 -17.78
N PRO A 163 3.66 10.94 -18.65
CA PRO A 163 4.81 11.82 -18.80
C PRO A 163 4.91 12.88 -17.68
N GLY A 164 4.64 12.48 -16.45
CA GLY A 164 4.67 13.30 -15.25
C GLY A 164 4.09 12.58 -14.05
N LEU A 165 4.27 13.18 -12.85
CA LEU A 165 3.78 12.63 -11.59
C LEU A 165 2.26 12.62 -11.53
N ILE A 166 1.68 11.47 -11.17
CA ILE A 166 0.25 11.33 -10.93
C ILE A 166 -0.06 11.92 -9.54
N LEU A 167 -0.79 13.03 -9.50
CA LEU A 167 -1.19 13.70 -8.26
C LEU A 167 -2.54 13.22 -7.72
N LYS A 168 -3.41 12.71 -8.60
CA LYS A 168 -4.69 12.09 -8.19
C LYS A 168 -4.96 10.90 -9.08
N ALA A 169 -5.50 9.83 -8.49
CA ALA A 169 -6.06 8.70 -9.23
C ALA A 169 -7.25 8.14 -8.46
N GLU A 170 -8.29 7.74 -9.19
CA GLU A 170 -9.48 7.11 -8.60
C GLU A 170 -10.02 6.02 -9.53
N ASP A 171 -10.55 4.95 -8.97
CA ASP A 171 -11.23 3.95 -9.77
C ASP A 171 -12.69 4.33 -10.04
N SER A 172 -13.24 3.85 -11.16
CA SER A 172 -14.59 4.21 -11.62
C SER A 172 -15.72 3.78 -10.68
N ARG A 173 -15.43 2.90 -9.71
CA ARG A 173 -16.40 2.45 -8.71
C ARG A 173 -16.38 3.30 -7.44
N GLY A 174 -15.40 4.23 -7.31
CA GLY A 174 -15.20 5.01 -6.09
C GLY A 174 -14.68 4.19 -4.91
N HIS A 175 -14.12 2.99 -5.15
CA HIS A 175 -13.61 2.12 -4.10
C HIS A 175 -12.21 2.53 -3.63
N TYR A 176 -11.41 3.06 -4.54
CA TYR A 176 -10.04 3.50 -4.28
C TYR A 176 -9.80 4.89 -4.86
N SER A 177 -9.28 5.77 -4.04
CA SER A 177 -8.90 7.12 -4.46
C SER A 177 -7.59 7.51 -3.78
N PHE A 178 -6.66 8.01 -4.58
CA PHE A 178 -5.37 8.55 -4.14
C PHE A 178 -5.33 10.03 -4.46
N LEU A 179 -5.04 10.87 -3.48
CA LEU A 179 -4.85 12.30 -3.65
C LEU A 179 -3.52 12.73 -3.05
N CYS A 180 -2.64 13.30 -3.87
CA CYS A 180 -1.39 13.88 -3.38
C CYS A 180 -1.69 15.09 -2.49
N THR A 181 -1.17 15.07 -1.27
CA THR A 181 -1.37 16.09 -0.23
C THR A 181 -0.10 16.86 0.09
N GLY A 182 1.06 16.41 -0.38
CA GLY A 182 2.32 17.08 -0.14
C GLY A 182 3.47 16.52 -0.97
N LEU A 183 4.47 17.36 -1.19
CA LEU A 183 5.68 17.04 -1.93
C LEU A 183 6.90 17.56 -1.15
N GLN A 184 7.95 16.78 -1.11
CA GLN A 184 9.22 17.13 -0.46
C GLN A 184 10.38 16.79 -1.38
N GLN A 185 11.17 17.78 -1.71
CA GLN A 185 12.47 17.57 -2.37
C GLN A 185 13.56 17.41 -1.32
N PHE A 186 14.54 16.56 -1.61
CA PHE A 186 15.70 16.37 -0.75
C PHE A 186 16.86 17.22 -1.28
N LYS A 187 17.45 18.03 -0.39
CA LYS A 187 18.67 18.81 -0.70
C LYS A 187 19.92 17.95 -0.57
N GLU A 188 19.86 16.97 0.32
CA GLU A 188 20.96 16.03 0.57
C GLU A 188 20.61 14.66 -0.01
N SER A 189 21.63 13.94 -0.47
CA SER A 189 21.47 12.57 -0.95
C SER A 189 20.98 11.68 0.19
N LYS A 190 19.87 10.98 -0.03
CA LYS A 190 19.32 9.97 0.86
C LYS A 190 19.16 8.66 0.11
N PRO A 191 19.57 7.52 0.69
CA PRO A 191 19.39 6.24 0.03
C PRO A 191 17.93 5.80 0.03
N LEU A 192 17.48 5.26 -1.08
CA LEU A 192 16.30 4.39 -1.12
C LEU A 192 16.74 2.99 -0.68
N LEU A 193 16.12 2.48 0.38
CA LEU A 193 16.56 1.24 1.02
C LEU A 193 15.63 0.07 0.67
N PHE A 194 16.21 -1.10 0.47
CA PHE A 194 15.49 -2.37 0.31
C PHE A 194 15.86 -3.35 1.43
N ASN A 195 14.86 -4.05 1.97
CA ASN A 195 15.11 -5.14 2.91
C ASN A 195 13.99 -6.19 2.78
N ALA A 196 14.36 -7.35 2.27
CA ALA A 196 13.49 -8.52 2.17
C ALA A 196 14.04 -9.72 2.96
N LYS A 197 14.90 -9.49 3.96
CA LYS A 197 15.41 -10.56 4.82
C LYS A 197 14.25 -11.17 5.63
N GLY A 198 14.11 -12.49 5.57
CA GLY A 198 13.05 -13.22 6.26
C GLY A 198 11.70 -13.19 5.55
N TYR A 199 11.67 -12.76 4.27
CA TYR A 199 10.48 -12.82 3.44
C TYR A 199 10.47 -14.11 2.60
N GLU A 200 9.33 -14.78 2.56
CA GLU A 200 9.08 -15.96 1.74
C GLU A 200 8.66 -15.53 0.32
N SER A 201 9.33 -16.11 -0.69
CA SER A 201 8.96 -15.83 -2.09
C SER A 201 7.67 -16.53 -2.45
N ILE A 202 6.74 -15.78 -3.06
CA ILE A 202 5.42 -16.27 -3.43
C ILE A 202 4.98 -15.71 -4.79
N SER A 203 4.18 -16.46 -5.55
CA SER A 203 3.55 -15.95 -6.76
C SER A 203 2.38 -15.00 -6.42
N ARG A 204 2.04 -14.09 -7.33
CA ARG A 204 0.86 -13.21 -7.17
C ARG A 204 -0.41 -14.03 -6.93
N LYS A 205 -0.62 -15.06 -7.74
CA LYS A 205 -1.79 -15.96 -7.64
C LYS A 205 -1.92 -16.62 -6.27
N ASP A 206 -0.81 -17.06 -5.70
CA ASP A 206 -0.86 -17.75 -4.40
C ASP A 206 -0.96 -16.75 -3.25
N LEU A 207 -0.37 -15.56 -3.38
CA LEU A 207 -0.57 -14.47 -2.41
C LEU A 207 -2.04 -14.03 -2.38
N ASP A 208 -2.72 -13.92 -3.53
CA ASP A 208 -4.14 -13.60 -3.60
C ASP A 208 -5.01 -14.64 -2.90
N LYS A 209 -4.70 -15.96 -3.07
CA LYS A 209 -5.39 -17.03 -2.33
C LYS A 209 -5.18 -16.93 -0.81
N ILE A 210 -3.98 -16.50 -0.37
CA ILE A 210 -3.70 -16.30 1.05
C ILE A 210 -4.54 -15.14 1.58
N TYR A 211 -4.64 -14.02 0.86
CA TYR A 211 -5.54 -12.92 1.23
C TYR A 211 -6.98 -13.39 1.33
N GLU A 212 -7.51 -14.03 0.29
CA GLU A 212 -8.88 -14.54 0.27
C GLU A 212 -9.17 -15.46 1.48
N ARG A 213 -8.26 -16.39 1.77
CA ARG A 213 -8.38 -17.29 2.92
C ARG A 213 -8.37 -16.53 4.24
N TYR A 214 -7.43 -15.58 4.42
CA TYR A 214 -7.32 -14.79 5.64
C TYR A 214 -8.57 -13.94 5.88
N PHE A 215 -9.04 -13.21 4.88
CA PHE A 215 -10.22 -12.34 5.01
C PHE A 215 -11.52 -13.14 5.22
N LYS A 216 -11.61 -14.34 4.63
CA LYS A 216 -12.77 -15.22 4.78
C LYS A 216 -12.87 -15.87 6.16
N ASP A 217 -11.72 -16.26 6.74
CA ASP A 217 -11.65 -16.91 8.06
C ASP A 217 -10.36 -16.50 8.79
N PRO A 218 -10.29 -15.28 9.34
CA PRO A 218 -9.06 -14.81 9.99
C PRO A 218 -8.70 -15.61 11.24
N VAL A 219 -9.68 -16.10 11.98
CA VAL A 219 -9.46 -16.91 13.21
C VAL A 219 -8.85 -18.26 12.84
N GLY A 220 -9.44 -18.97 11.89
CA GLY A 220 -8.92 -20.25 11.40
C GLY A 220 -7.56 -20.11 10.70
N TYR A 221 -7.36 -19.01 9.97
CA TYR A 221 -6.05 -18.71 9.37
C TYR A 221 -4.97 -18.57 10.44
N VAL A 222 -5.20 -17.73 11.48
CA VAL A 222 -4.23 -17.56 12.58
C VAL A 222 -3.99 -18.89 13.31
N ALA A 223 -5.04 -19.63 13.63
CA ALA A 223 -4.90 -20.91 14.30
C ALA A 223 -4.03 -21.92 13.51
N SER A 224 -4.08 -21.86 12.17
CA SER A 224 -3.30 -22.77 11.31
C SER A 224 -1.86 -22.31 11.04
N THR A 225 -1.59 -21.00 11.06
CA THR A 225 -0.29 -20.43 10.69
C THR A 225 0.52 -19.92 11.88
N ALA A 226 -0.14 -19.61 12.99
CA ALA A 226 0.48 -19.11 14.22
C ALA A 226 -0.16 -19.80 15.46
N PRO A 227 0.04 -21.10 15.66
CA PRO A 227 -0.69 -21.89 16.67
C PRO A 227 -0.47 -21.41 18.12
N ASN A 228 0.59 -20.65 18.37
CA ASN A 228 0.85 -20.03 19.68
C ASN A 228 0.10 -18.72 19.91
N VAL A 229 -0.59 -18.20 18.86
CA VAL A 229 -1.38 -16.98 18.93
C VAL A 229 -2.86 -17.34 19.05
N LYS A 230 -3.48 -16.99 20.18
CA LYS A 230 -4.93 -17.16 20.35
C LYS A 230 -5.63 -15.87 19.96
N VAL A 231 -6.52 -15.96 18.99
CA VAL A 231 -7.38 -14.86 18.55
C VAL A 231 -8.83 -15.21 18.88
N THR A 232 -9.53 -14.30 19.54
CA THR A 232 -10.97 -14.36 19.76
C THR A 232 -11.55 -13.04 19.34
N VAL A 233 -12.46 -13.05 18.37
CA VAL A 233 -13.23 -11.89 17.97
C VAL A 233 -14.50 -11.86 18.81
N LYS A 234 -14.84 -10.71 19.38
CA LYS A 234 -16.01 -10.51 20.21
C LYS A 234 -16.92 -9.44 19.61
N ASP A 235 -18.23 -9.59 19.84
CA ASP A 235 -19.22 -8.57 19.55
C ASP A 235 -19.14 -7.40 20.55
N GLU A 236 -19.98 -6.38 20.36
CA GLU A 236 -20.07 -5.21 21.25
C GLU A 236 -20.50 -5.56 22.70
N HIS A 237 -21.08 -6.73 22.90
CA HIS A 237 -21.46 -7.25 24.21
C HIS A 237 -20.40 -8.18 24.82
N GLY A 238 -19.26 -8.39 24.14
CA GLY A 238 -18.17 -9.23 24.62
C GLY A 238 -18.32 -10.72 24.32
N ASN A 239 -19.34 -11.14 23.57
CA ASN A 239 -19.56 -12.55 23.21
C ASN A 239 -18.67 -12.95 22.02
N PRO A 240 -18.09 -14.17 22.01
CA PRO A 240 -17.31 -14.66 20.89
C PRO A 240 -18.15 -14.75 19.60
N ILE A 241 -17.67 -14.15 18.52
CA ILE A 241 -18.28 -14.27 17.20
C ILE A 241 -17.77 -15.54 16.54
N LYS A 242 -18.69 -16.45 16.19
CA LYS A 242 -18.41 -17.61 15.34
C LYS A 242 -18.46 -17.21 13.88
N ASN A 243 -17.58 -17.78 13.05
CA ASN A 243 -17.54 -17.53 11.60
C ASN A 243 -17.32 -16.04 11.26
N TYR A 244 -16.43 -15.36 11.98
CA TYR A 244 -16.07 -13.97 11.69
C TYR A 244 -15.36 -13.88 10.33
N THR A 245 -15.80 -12.93 9.52
CA THR A 245 -15.17 -12.59 8.23
C THR A 245 -14.77 -11.13 8.23
N ILE A 246 -13.69 -10.81 7.55
CA ILE A 246 -13.29 -9.42 7.32
C ILE A 246 -13.76 -9.05 5.90
N PRO A 247 -14.44 -7.91 5.70
CA PRO A 247 -14.78 -7.44 4.35
C PRO A 247 -13.54 -7.34 3.48
N TYR A 248 -13.60 -7.86 2.26
CA TYR A 248 -12.47 -7.91 1.35
C TYR A 248 -12.82 -7.34 -0.02
N ASN A 249 -12.26 -6.19 -0.31
CA ASN A 249 -12.35 -5.52 -1.61
C ASN A 249 -10.92 -5.22 -2.09
N PRO A 250 -10.23 -6.18 -2.74
CA PRO A 250 -8.85 -6.01 -3.15
C PRO A 250 -8.69 -4.91 -4.20
N ILE A 251 -7.56 -4.22 -4.15
CA ILE A 251 -7.23 -3.20 -5.16
C ILE A 251 -6.97 -3.84 -6.53
N GLU A 252 -6.40 -5.05 -6.55
CA GLU A 252 -6.21 -5.84 -7.76
C GLU A 252 -7.36 -6.84 -7.90
N LEU A 253 -8.05 -6.78 -9.00
CA LEU A 253 -9.10 -7.72 -9.35
C LEU A 253 -8.60 -8.64 -10.45
N PRO A 254 -9.05 -9.91 -10.51
CA PRO A 254 -8.72 -10.79 -11.62
C PRO A 254 -9.20 -10.17 -12.94
N ASP A 255 -8.37 -10.26 -13.96
CA ASP A 255 -8.78 -9.89 -15.31
C ASP A 255 -9.89 -10.86 -15.79
N LYS A 256 -11.03 -10.28 -16.15
CA LYS A 256 -12.18 -11.02 -16.71
C LYS A 256 -12.05 -11.08 -18.22
#